data_73d7716977645b33d0d94db2eca8699b
#
_entry.id   73d7716977645b33d0d94db2eca8699b
#
_cell.length_a   1.000
_cell.length_b   1.000
_cell.length_c   1.000
_cell.angle_alpha   90.00
_cell.angle_beta   90.00
_cell.angle_gamma   90.00
#
_symmetry.space_group_name_H-M   'P 1'
#
loop_
_entity.id
_entity.type
_entity.pdbx_description
1 polymer ?
#
loop_
_entity_poly.entity_id
_entity_poly.type
_entity_poly.pdbx_seq_one_letter_code
_entity_poly.pdbx_strand_id
1 'polypeptide(L)'
;MKFDILNRFSGEVLFSAEISASADEMPSVKLGMAVKVAVKEKANLHGANLHGANLHGANLHGANLHGADLRSANLHGANLHGANLHGANLHGANLHGANLHGADLRSANLRSANLHGANLHGANLHGADLYGADLRSADLYGADLKDAKNADLVIAQTRILPSGSLIGWKKCKDDVIVKLRIPEEARRSHAFGRKCRAEFADVLEIIGAEQAVSSHDGVTVYRAGERVTPDKFDENWQEECAPGIHFFITKEEAENY
;
A
#
# COMPACT_ATOMS: atom_id res chain seq x y z
N MET A 1 -30.25 13.66 17.09
CA MET A 1 -30.56 12.55 18.01
C MET A 1 -29.28 12.04 18.63
N LYS A 2 -29.35 11.58 19.89
CA LYS A 2 -28.23 10.96 20.56
C LYS A 2 -27.99 9.54 20.04
N PHE A 3 -26.72 9.16 19.77
CA PHE A 3 -26.33 7.83 19.34
C PHE A 3 -25.05 7.41 20.10
N ASP A 4 -25.10 6.23 20.71
CA ASP A 4 -24.03 5.75 21.57
C ASP A 4 -23.10 4.79 20.82
N ILE A 5 -21.79 5.01 20.94
CA ILE A 5 -20.74 4.08 20.50
C ILE A 5 -20.36 3.23 21.72
N LEU A 6 -20.51 1.92 21.58
CA LEU A 6 -20.30 0.98 22.68
C LEU A 6 -18.94 0.30 22.60
N ASN A 7 -18.40 -0.10 23.73
CA ASN A 7 -17.27 -1.02 23.82
C ASN A 7 -17.71 -2.42 23.39
N ARG A 8 -16.93 -3.06 22.50
CA ARG A 8 -17.26 -4.40 21.95
C ARG A 8 -17.18 -5.54 22.96
N PHE A 9 -16.48 -5.34 24.09
CA PHE A 9 -16.27 -6.36 25.11
C PHE A 9 -17.20 -6.18 26.33
N SER A 10 -17.30 -4.95 26.84
CA SER A 10 -18.10 -4.66 28.04
C SER A 10 -19.54 -4.22 27.73
N GLY A 11 -19.80 -3.72 26.51
CA GLY A 11 -21.08 -3.12 26.14
C GLY A 11 -21.29 -1.72 26.74
N GLU A 12 -20.30 -1.19 27.47
CA GLU A 12 -20.37 0.16 28.06
C GLU A 12 -20.29 1.24 26.96
N VAL A 13 -20.91 2.39 27.23
CA VAL A 13 -20.83 3.54 26.33
C VAL A 13 -19.45 4.16 26.38
N LEU A 14 -18.75 4.18 25.24
CA LEU A 14 -17.48 4.86 25.06
C LEU A 14 -17.66 6.33 24.72
N PHE A 15 -18.65 6.63 23.91
CA PHE A 15 -18.95 7.97 23.44
C PHE A 15 -20.41 8.10 23.03
N SER A 16 -21.03 9.23 23.37
CA SER A 16 -22.40 9.58 22.96
C SER A 16 -22.36 10.76 22.01
N ALA A 17 -22.68 10.52 20.74
CA ALA A 17 -22.67 11.54 19.70
C ALA A 17 -24.06 12.15 19.49
N GLU A 18 -24.12 13.48 19.35
CA GLU A 18 -25.30 14.16 18.79
C GLU A 18 -25.17 14.12 17.26
N ILE A 19 -26.08 13.38 16.60
CA ILE A 19 -26.08 13.23 15.14
C ILE A 19 -27.34 13.79 14.50
N SER A 20 -27.21 14.32 13.27
CA SER A 20 -28.33 14.79 12.44
C SER A 20 -28.78 13.65 11.52
N ALA A 21 -29.49 12.67 12.07
CA ALA A 21 -30.05 11.54 11.33
C ALA A 21 -31.55 11.45 11.54
N SER A 22 -32.29 10.97 10.53
CA SER A 22 -33.73 10.65 10.66
C SER A 22 -33.91 9.35 11.46
N ALA A 23 -35.11 9.11 11.96
CA ALA A 23 -35.40 7.91 12.75
C ALA A 23 -35.25 6.60 11.93
N ASP A 24 -35.56 6.67 10.64
CA ASP A 24 -35.54 5.59 9.65
C ASP A 24 -34.17 5.42 8.95
N GLU A 25 -33.20 6.30 9.22
CA GLU A 25 -31.83 6.15 8.69
C GLU A 25 -31.20 4.81 9.15
N MET A 26 -30.44 4.16 8.25
CA MET A 26 -29.81 2.86 8.54
C MET A 26 -28.87 2.93 9.74
N PRO A 27 -28.87 1.91 10.63
CA PRO A 27 -27.98 1.86 11.79
C PRO A 27 -26.49 2.03 11.43
N SER A 28 -26.03 1.46 10.31
CA SER A 28 -24.66 1.59 9.83
C SER A 28 -24.28 3.04 9.50
N VAL A 29 -25.23 3.81 8.95
CA VAL A 29 -25.04 5.24 8.64
C VAL A 29 -25.03 6.07 9.92
N LYS A 30 -25.97 5.83 10.83
CA LYS A 30 -26.01 6.48 12.16
C LYS A 30 -24.70 6.25 12.93
N LEU A 31 -24.21 5.00 12.94
CA LEU A 31 -22.94 4.65 13.57
C LEU A 31 -21.79 5.39 12.90
N GLY A 32 -21.73 5.43 11.57
CA GLY A 32 -20.71 6.18 10.82
C GLY A 32 -20.72 7.68 11.12
N MET A 33 -21.91 8.30 11.26
CA MET A 33 -22.06 9.69 11.69
C MET A 33 -21.53 9.90 13.12
N ALA A 34 -21.87 9.01 14.04
CA ALA A 34 -21.41 9.07 15.42
C ALA A 34 -19.89 8.97 15.53
N VAL A 35 -19.25 8.07 14.76
CA VAL A 35 -17.79 7.93 14.68
C VAL A 35 -17.14 9.21 14.17
N LYS A 36 -17.68 9.83 13.13
CA LYS A 36 -17.15 11.11 12.61
C LYS A 36 -17.17 12.22 13.66
N VAL A 37 -18.24 12.29 14.46
CA VAL A 37 -18.33 13.23 15.60
C VAL A 37 -17.28 12.88 16.65
N ALA A 38 -17.22 11.62 17.08
CA ALA A 38 -16.26 11.14 18.08
C ALA A 38 -14.81 11.47 17.70
N VAL A 39 -14.41 11.21 16.46
CA VAL A 39 -13.05 11.49 15.97
C VAL A 39 -12.78 13.01 15.93
N LYS A 40 -13.75 13.83 15.51
CA LYS A 40 -13.64 15.30 15.54
C LYS A 40 -13.41 15.81 16.97
N GLU A 41 -14.06 15.20 17.94
CA GLU A 41 -13.91 15.52 19.37
C GLU A 41 -12.73 14.81 20.05
N LYS A 42 -11.91 14.07 19.24
CA LYS A 42 -10.75 13.31 19.71
C LYS A 42 -11.08 12.27 20.79
N ALA A 43 -12.29 11.71 20.73
CA ALA A 43 -12.71 10.66 21.64
C ALA A 43 -11.85 9.39 21.45
N ASN A 44 -11.61 8.68 22.55
CA ASN A 44 -10.92 7.40 22.53
C ASN A 44 -11.89 6.29 22.10
N LEU A 45 -11.66 5.73 20.92
CA LEU A 45 -12.46 4.62 20.36
C LEU A 45 -11.80 3.25 20.55
N HIS A 46 -10.88 3.13 21.52
CA HIS A 46 -10.25 1.85 21.87
C HIS A 46 -11.33 0.80 22.22
N GLY A 47 -11.27 -0.35 21.53
CA GLY A 47 -12.25 -1.42 21.73
C GLY A 47 -13.67 -1.09 21.27
N ALA A 48 -13.89 -0.03 20.48
CA ALA A 48 -15.22 0.34 20.00
C ALA A 48 -15.85 -0.76 19.13
N ASN A 49 -17.14 -0.96 19.24
CA ASN A 49 -17.95 -1.78 18.34
C ASN A 49 -18.39 -0.93 17.15
N LEU A 50 -17.69 -1.07 16.03
CA LEU A 50 -17.92 -0.35 14.77
C LEU A 50 -18.30 -1.32 13.63
N HIS A 51 -18.79 -2.50 13.99
CA HIS A 51 -19.20 -3.53 13.03
C HIS A 51 -20.19 -2.98 12.02
N GLY A 52 -19.89 -3.14 10.74
CA GLY A 52 -20.71 -2.71 9.64
C GLY A 52 -20.91 -1.19 9.49
N ALA A 53 -20.13 -0.37 10.23
CA ALA A 53 -20.23 1.08 10.14
C ALA A 53 -19.99 1.60 8.71
N ASN A 54 -20.79 2.57 8.27
CA ASN A 54 -20.55 3.28 7.02
C ASN A 54 -19.61 4.48 7.25
N LEU A 55 -18.33 4.25 7.00
CA LEU A 55 -17.23 5.22 7.16
C LEU A 55 -16.66 5.65 5.80
N HIS A 56 -17.44 5.50 4.71
CA HIS A 56 -17.03 5.94 3.37
C HIS A 56 -16.55 7.40 3.39
N GLY A 57 -15.32 7.62 2.88
CA GLY A 57 -14.69 8.94 2.82
C GLY A 57 -14.48 9.62 4.18
N ALA A 58 -14.62 8.90 5.30
CA ALA A 58 -14.47 9.52 6.62
C ALA A 58 -13.04 9.97 6.88
N ASN A 59 -12.90 11.13 7.55
CA ASN A 59 -11.61 11.54 8.10
C ASN A 59 -11.41 10.92 9.48
N LEU A 60 -10.54 9.91 9.55
CA LEU A 60 -10.16 9.16 10.74
C LEU A 60 -8.65 9.36 11.05
N HIS A 61 -8.06 10.47 10.55
CA HIS A 61 -6.65 10.79 10.76
C HIS A 61 -6.28 10.76 12.25
N GLY A 62 -5.26 9.97 12.59
CA GLY A 62 -4.76 9.83 13.95
C GLY A 62 -5.74 9.21 14.95
N ALA A 63 -6.87 8.66 14.50
CA ALA A 63 -7.87 8.10 15.40
C ALA A 63 -7.31 6.93 16.21
N ASN A 64 -7.68 6.83 17.48
CA ASN A 64 -7.39 5.67 18.30
C ASN A 64 -8.49 4.60 18.13
N LEU A 65 -8.22 3.62 17.29
CA LEU A 65 -9.07 2.47 16.98
C LEU A 65 -8.45 1.14 17.46
N HIS A 66 -7.51 1.23 18.41
CA HIS A 66 -6.86 0.04 18.97
C HIS A 66 -7.90 -0.97 19.44
N GLY A 67 -7.78 -2.21 18.99
CA GLY A 67 -8.69 -3.30 19.34
C GLY A 67 -10.15 -3.08 18.92
N ALA A 68 -10.51 -2.11 18.11
CA ALA A 68 -11.88 -1.90 17.65
C ALA A 68 -12.40 -3.04 16.75
N ASP A 69 -13.70 -3.25 16.75
CA ASP A 69 -14.38 -4.17 15.82
C ASP A 69 -14.87 -3.39 14.61
N LEU A 70 -14.17 -3.52 13.50
CA LEU A 70 -14.47 -2.90 12.20
C LEU A 70 -14.87 -3.94 11.14
N ARG A 71 -15.31 -5.14 11.58
CA ARG A 71 -15.72 -6.18 10.64
C ARG A 71 -16.80 -5.65 9.69
N SER A 72 -16.63 -5.95 8.40
CA SER A 72 -17.55 -5.54 7.33
C SER A 72 -17.83 -4.03 7.28
N ALA A 73 -17.03 -3.19 7.93
CA ALA A 73 -17.18 -1.74 7.83
C ALA A 73 -16.82 -1.25 6.42
N ASN A 74 -17.54 -0.24 5.95
CA ASN A 74 -17.22 0.45 4.70
C ASN A 74 -16.28 1.63 4.97
N LEU A 75 -15.00 1.44 4.71
CA LEU A 75 -13.91 2.41 4.85
C LEU A 75 -13.38 2.87 3.47
N HIS A 76 -14.17 2.66 2.39
CA HIS A 76 -13.77 3.07 1.04
C HIS A 76 -13.36 4.55 1.01
N GLY A 77 -12.14 4.84 0.54
CA GLY A 77 -11.60 6.19 0.45
C GLY A 77 -11.43 6.93 1.78
N ALA A 78 -11.52 6.24 2.92
CA ALA A 78 -11.35 6.88 4.24
C ALA A 78 -9.89 7.31 4.45
N ASN A 79 -9.69 8.42 5.17
CA ASN A 79 -8.38 8.87 5.61
C ASN A 79 -8.07 8.31 7.00
N LEU A 80 -7.22 7.28 7.06
CA LEU A 80 -6.72 6.62 8.27
C LEU A 80 -5.23 6.92 8.50
N HIS A 81 -4.69 8.01 7.91
CA HIS A 81 -3.29 8.38 8.08
C HIS A 81 -2.92 8.45 9.57
N GLY A 82 -1.87 7.71 9.97
CA GLY A 82 -1.39 7.67 11.34
C GLY A 82 -2.37 7.10 12.37
N ALA A 83 -3.48 6.48 11.96
CA ALA A 83 -4.43 5.90 12.89
C ALA A 83 -3.84 4.69 13.63
N ASN A 84 -4.22 4.50 14.89
CA ASN A 84 -3.88 3.32 15.67
C ASN A 84 -4.97 2.26 15.50
N LEU A 85 -4.67 1.23 14.71
CA LEU A 85 -5.50 0.05 14.43
C LEU A 85 -4.90 -1.23 15.02
N HIS A 86 -3.94 -1.11 15.96
CA HIS A 86 -3.31 -2.28 16.58
C HIS A 86 -4.36 -3.24 17.15
N GLY A 87 -4.30 -4.51 16.75
CA GLY A 87 -5.23 -5.55 17.17
C GLY A 87 -6.69 -5.32 16.76
N ALA A 88 -6.98 -4.35 15.89
CA ALA A 88 -8.33 -4.13 15.38
C ALA A 88 -8.80 -5.31 14.51
N ASN A 89 -10.09 -5.58 14.53
CA ASN A 89 -10.70 -6.59 13.67
C ASN A 89 -11.31 -5.93 12.43
N LEU A 90 -10.63 -6.05 11.30
CA LEU A 90 -11.00 -5.51 9.98
C LEU A 90 -11.46 -6.62 9.02
N HIS A 91 -11.85 -7.80 9.55
CA HIS A 91 -12.29 -8.92 8.72
C HIS A 91 -13.41 -8.51 7.76
N GLY A 92 -13.19 -8.69 6.46
CA GLY A 92 -14.14 -8.35 5.41
C GLY A 92 -14.44 -6.86 5.27
N ALA A 93 -13.65 -5.97 5.87
CA ALA A 93 -13.83 -4.52 5.71
C ALA A 93 -13.48 -4.07 4.28
N ASN A 94 -14.17 -3.06 3.79
CA ASN A 94 -13.86 -2.43 2.52
C ASN A 94 -12.95 -1.21 2.74
N LEU A 95 -11.67 -1.36 2.49
CA LEU A 95 -10.62 -0.33 2.58
C LEU A 95 -10.12 0.12 1.18
N HIS A 96 -10.92 -0.14 0.12
CA HIS A 96 -10.54 0.25 -1.25
C HIS A 96 -10.19 1.74 -1.29
N GLY A 97 -8.99 2.05 -1.82
CA GLY A 97 -8.50 3.42 -1.94
C GLY A 97 -8.34 4.20 -0.63
N ALA A 98 -8.37 3.54 0.53
CA ALA A 98 -8.18 4.20 1.82
C ALA A 98 -6.73 4.68 1.98
N ASN A 99 -6.53 5.80 2.67
CA ASN A 99 -5.21 6.29 3.05
C ASN A 99 -4.84 5.74 4.45
N LEU A 100 -3.95 4.76 4.48
CA LEU A 100 -3.40 4.12 5.69
C LEU A 100 -1.92 4.49 5.91
N HIS A 101 -1.43 5.58 5.28
CA HIS A 101 -0.04 6.02 5.43
C HIS A 101 0.33 6.13 6.90
N GLY A 102 1.41 5.43 7.30
CA GLY A 102 1.92 5.44 8.67
C GLY A 102 0.97 4.88 9.74
N ALA A 103 -0.12 4.19 9.36
CA ALA A 103 -1.05 3.59 10.31
C ALA A 103 -0.40 2.41 11.06
N ASP A 104 -0.77 2.24 12.32
CA ASP A 104 -0.37 1.07 13.12
C ASP A 104 -1.42 -0.04 12.99
N LEU A 105 -1.10 -1.05 12.19
CA LEU A 105 -1.93 -2.23 11.92
C LEU A 105 -1.35 -3.51 12.59
N ARG A 106 -0.46 -3.36 13.56
CA ARG A 106 0.17 -4.52 14.21
C ARG A 106 -0.89 -5.46 14.77
N SER A 107 -0.72 -6.75 14.49
CA SER A 107 -1.64 -7.81 14.93
C SER A 107 -3.11 -7.59 14.52
N ALA A 108 -3.39 -6.70 13.57
CA ALA A 108 -4.75 -6.50 13.07
C ALA A 108 -5.23 -7.72 12.28
N ASN A 109 -6.51 -8.03 12.37
CA ASN A 109 -7.14 -9.05 11.55
C ASN A 109 -7.69 -8.39 10.25
N LEU A 110 -6.96 -8.57 9.15
CA LEU A 110 -7.31 -8.06 7.81
C LEU A 110 -7.83 -9.18 6.88
N ARG A 111 -8.23 -10.33 7.44
CA ARG A 111 -8.72 -11.46 6.63
C ARG A 111 -9.87 -11.02 5.73
N SER A 112 -9.78 -11.38 4.45
CA SER A 112 -10.78 -11.05 3.43
C SER A 112 -11.11 -9.55 3.30
N ALA A 113 -10.27 -8.66 3.82
CA ALA A 113 -10.44 -7.22 3.63
C ALA A 113 -10.08 -6.81 2.19
N ASN A 114 -10.80 -5.84 1.65
CA ASN A 114 -10.49 -5.24 0.37
C ASN A 114 -9.60 -4.00 0.58
N LEU A 115 -8.31 -4.12 0.29
CA LEU A 115 -7.30 -3.05 0.35
C LEU A 115 -6.84 -2.61 -1.06
N HIS A 116 -7.62 -2.97 -2.10
CA HIS A 116 -7.26 -2.61 -3.48
C HIS A 116 -7.02 -1.09 -3.60
N GLY A 117 -5.85 -0.72 -4.13
CA GLY A 117 -5.46 0.68 -4.31
C GLY A 117 -5.30 1.49 -3.01
N ALA A 118 -5.24 0.86 -1.84
CA ALA A 118 -5.01 1.55 -0.58
C ALA A 118 -3.56 2.05 -0.48
N ASN A 119 -3.37 3.21 0.13
CA ASN A 119 -2.04 3.72 0.48
C ASN A 119 -1.63 3.19 1.86
N LEU A 120 -0.71 2.24 1.89
CA LEU A 120 -0.10 1.64 3.10
C LEU A 120 1.35 2.09 3.30
N HIS A 121 1.79 3.18 2.63
CA HIS A 121 3.14 3.70 2.73
C HIS A 121 3.54 3.89 4.21
N GLY A 122 4.63 3.25 4.64
CA GLY A 122 5.13 3.31 6.00
C GLY A 122 4.21 2.73 7.09
N ALA A 123 3.13 2.03 6.72
CA ALA A 123 2.25 1.38 7.69
C ALA A 123 2.94 0.22 8.39
N ASN A 124 2.61 0.00 9.66
CA ASN A 124 3.13 -1.14 10.41
C ASN A 124 2.10 -2.28 10.44
N LEU A 125 2.38 -3.35 9.67
CA LEU A 125 1.55 -4.56 9.59
C LEU A 125 2.18 -5.76 10.32
N HIS A 126 3.15 -5.52 11.23
CA HIS A 126 3.83 -6.60 11.95
C HIS A 126 2.82 -7.54 12.62
N GLY A 127 2.89 -8.83 12.29
CA GLY A 127 2.00 -9.86 12.81
C GLY A 127 0.53 -9.76 12.39
N ALA A 128 0.17 -8.88 11.45
CA ALA A 128 -1.19 -8.79 10.91
C ALA A 128 -1.61 -10.07 10.19
N ASP A 129 -2.90 -10.38 10.16
CA ASP A 129 -3.45 -11.53 9.41
C ASP A 129 -4.06 -11.05 8.09
N LEU A 130 -3.36 -11.33 6.98
CA LEU A 130 -3.71 -10.92 5.62
C LEU A 130 -4.38 -12.05 4.80
N TYR A 131 -4.83 -13.12 5.43
CA TYR A 131 -5.41 -14.26 4.71
C TYR A 131 -6.63 -13.83 3.87
N GLY A 132 -6.54 -14.02 2.53
CA GLY A 132 -7.59 -13.66 1.59
C GLY A 132 -7.81 -12.16 1.41
N ALA A 133 -6.94 -11.30 1.96
CA ALA A 133 -7.00 -9.86 1.71
C ALA A 133 -6.61 -9.53 0.26
N ASP A 134 -7.29 -8.55 -0.34
CA ASP A 134 -6.96 -8.05 -1.69
C ASP A 134 -6.12 -6.78 -1.57
N LEU A 135 -4.82 -6.87 -1.84
CA LEU A 135 -3.88 -5.75 -1.84
C LEU A 135 -3.42 -5.35 -3.26
N ARG A 136 -4.12 -5.79 -4.29
CA ARG A 136 -3.75 -5.42 -5.67
C ARG A 136 -3.73 -3.88 -5.81
N SER A 137 -2.71 -3.36 -6.46
CA SER A 137 -2.48 -1.91 -6.63
C SER A 137 -2.34 -1.11 -5.32
N ALA A 138 -2.19 -1.76 -4.17
CA ALA A 138 -1.90 -1.06 -2.92
C ALA A 138 -0.44 -0.58 -2.91
N ASP A 139 -0.20 0.60 -2.34
CA ASP A 139 1.14 1.12 -2.09
C ASP A 139 1.63 0.65 -0.72
N LEU A 140 2.62 -0.26 -0.71
CA LEU A 140 3.24 -0.83 0.49
C LEU A 140 4.68 -0.30 0.72
N TYR A 141 5.06 0.81 0.08
CA TYR A 141 6.41 1.39 0.24
C TYR A 141 6.71 1.64 1.73
N GLY A 142 7.83 1.06 2.22
CA GLY A 142 8.25 1.19 3.61
C GLY A 142 7.32 0.54 4.64
N ALA A 143 6.30 -0.23 4.22
CA ALA A 143 5.43 -0.94 5.15
C ALA A 143 6.18 -2.09 5.85
N ASP A 144 5.97 -2.27 7.15
CA ASP A 144 6.51 -3.40 7.91
C ASP A 144 5.55 -4.59 7.87
N LEU A 145 5.90 -5.62 7.10
CA LEU A 145 5.15 -6.88 6.97
C LEU A 145 5.78 -8.04 7.78
N LYS A 146 6.71 -7.73 8.69
CA LYS A 146 7.38 -8.76 9.48
C LYS A 146 6.34 -9.60 10.24
N ASP A 147 6.51 -10.92 10.19
CA ASP A 147 5.63 -11.91 10.84
C ASP A 147 4.14 -11.80 10.44
N ALA A 148 3.79 -11.01 9.42
CA ALA A 148 2.43 -10.94 8.89
C ALA A 148 2.06 -12.26 8.22
N LYS A 149 0.88 -12.80 8.58
CA LYS A 149 0.41 -14.06 8.02
C LYS A 149 -0.05 -13.85 6.57
N ASN A 150 0.37 -14.75 5.69
CA ASN A 150 0.05 -14.72 4.26
C ASN A 150 0.72 -13.56 3.49
N ALA A 151 1.76 -12.95 4.04
CA ALA A 151 2.49 -11.83 3.42
C ALA A 151 3.07 -12.21 2.06
N ASP A 152 3.65 -13.41 1.91
CA ASP A 152 4.27 -13.87 0.66
C ASP A 152 3.27 -13.90 -0.52
N LEU A 153 2.03 -14.36 -0.26
CA LEU A 153 0.99 -14.36 -1.30
C LEU A 153 0.56 -12.94 -1.66
N VAL A 154 0.43 -12.07 -0.66
CA VAL A 154 0.10 -10.66 -0.88
C VAL A 154 1.18 -9.97 -1.72
N ILE A 155 2.44 -10.16 -1.38
CA ILE A 155 3.59 -9.66 -2.15
C ILE A 155 3.56 -10.19 -3.58
N ALA A 156 3.27 -11.49 -3.75
CA ALA A 156 3.16 -12.10 -5.08
C ALA A 156 2.03 -11.49 -5.93
N GLN A 157 0.91 -11.13 -5.31
CA GLN A 157 -0.23 -10.49 -6.00
C GLN A 157 0.05 -9.04 -6.42
N THR A 158 0.94 -8.33 -5.69
CA THR A 158 1.36 -6.97 -6.06
C THR A 158 2.46 -6.98 -7.14
N ARG A 159 3.09 -8.13 -7.42
CA ARG A 159 4.17 -8.23 -8.42
C ARG A 159 3.67 -7.99 -9.83
N ILE A 160 4.36 -7.07 -10.52
CA ILE A 160 4.10 -6.75 -11.93
C ILE A 160 5.10 -7.42 -12.89
N LEU A 161 6.21 -7.96 -12.37
CA LEU A 161 7.26 -8.59 -13.17
C LEU A 161 6.86 -10.03 -13.55
N PRO A 162 6.78 -10.36 -14.86
CA PRO A 162 6.51 -11.71 -15.32
C PRO A 162 7.69 -12.65 -15.03
N SER A 163 7.45 -13.96 -15.05
CA SER A 163 8.49 -14.97 -15.12
C SER A 163 9.19 -14.98 -16.49
N GLY A 164 10.37 -15.56 -16.59
CA GLY A 164 11.14 -15.61 -17.82
C GLY A 164 11.89 -14.29 -18.13
N SER A 165 12.52 -14.24 -19.29
CA SER A 165 13.17 -13.00 -19.78
C SER A 165 12.12 -11.97 -20.16
N LEU A 166 12.40 -10.69 -19.88
CA LEU A 166 11.48 -9.60 -20.23
C LEU A 166 12.22 -8.43 -20.88
N ILE A 167 11.47 -7.59 -21.58
CA ILE A 167 11.95 -6.31 -22.09
C ILE A 167 11.64 -5.23 -21.06
N GLY A 168 12.65 -4.42 -20.74
CA GLY A 168 12.54 -3.24 -19.92
C GLY A 168 13.01 -2.00 -20.64
N TRP A 169 12.63 -0.83 -20.15
CA TRP A 169 12.98 0.46 -20.71
C TRP A 169 13.50 1.38 -19.62
N LYS A 170 14.51 2.17 -19.94
CA LYS A 170 15.14 3.09 -18.99
C LYS A 170 15.37 4.43 -19.64
N LYS A 171 15.01 5.50 -18.92
CA LYS A 171 15.43 6.86 -19.24
C LYS A 171 16.79 7.14 -18.59
N CYS A 172 17.69 7.66 -19.37
CA CYS A 172 19.03 8.07 -18.98
C CYS A 172 19.20 9.59 -19.05
N LYS A 173 20.42 10.11 -18.79
CA LYS A 173 20.71 11.54 -18.98
C LYS A 173 20.39 11.97 -20.40
N ASP A 174 20.08 13.26 -20.57
CA ASP A 174 19.79 13.89 -21.84
C ASP A 174 18.59 13.24 -22.59
N ASP A 175 17.61 12.74 -21.81
CA ASP A 175 16.39 12.07 -22.29
C ASP A 175 16.64 10.85 -23.19
N VAL A 176 17.83 10.29 -23.18
CA VAL A 176 18.17 9.07 -23.94
C VAL A 176 17.41 7.88 -23.37
N ILE A 177 16.75 7.12 -24.25
CA ILE A 177 15.99 5.91 -23.88
C ILE A 177 16.79 4.67 -24.23
N VAL A 178 16.90 3.75 -23.27
CA VAL A 178 17.61 2.46 -23.41
C VAL A 178 16.61 1.33 -23.33
N LYS A 179 16.61 0.46 -24.33
CA LYS A 179 15.88 -0.80 -24.36
C LYS A 179 16.76 -1.89 -23.80
N LEU A 180 16.25 -2.58 -22.81
CA LEU A 180 16.95 -3.61 -22.06
C LEU A 180 16.26 -4.97 -22.23
N ARG A 181 17.04 -6.03 -22.30
CA ARG A 181 16.57 -7.38 -21.98
C ARG A 181 17.00 -7.70 -20.55
N ILE A 182 16.04 -8.04 -19.72
CA ILE A 182 16.29 -8.55 -18.36
C ILE A 182 16.22 -10.08 -18.46
N PRO A 183 17.35 -10.79 -18.42
CA PRO A 183 17.40 -12.24 -18.54
C PRO A 183 16.66 -12.93 -17.39
N GLU A 184 16.20 -14.17 -17.62
CA GLU A 184 15.47 -14.93 -16.59
C GLU A 184 16.31 -15.18 -15.34
N GLU A 185 17.61 -15.40 -15.48
CA GLU A 185 18.54 -15.62 -14.38
C GLU A 185 18.90 -14.35 -13.59
N ALA A 186 18.58 -13.16 -14.10
CA ALA A 186 18.81 -11.92 -13.36
C ALA A 186 17.81 -11.81 -12.21
N ARG A 187 18.33 -11.65 -10.99
CA ARG A 187 17.48 -11.32 -9.83
C ARG A 187 16.77 -9.99 -10.09
N ARG A 188 15.53 -9.91 -9.67
CA ARG A 188 14.67 -8.76 -9.94
C ARG A 188 13.88 -8.37 -8.72
N SER A 189 13.72 -7.08 -8.56
CA SER A 189 12.85 -6.49 -7.56
C SER A 189 11.99 -5.40 -8.19
N HIS A 190 10.80 -5.21 -7.69
CA HIS A 190 9.97 -4.05 -8.00
C HIS A 190 9.45 -3.50 -6.69
N ALA A 191 9.46 -2.19 -6.55
CA ALA A 191 8.72 -1.51 -5.51
C ALA A 191 7.24 -1.43 -5.92
N PHE A 192 6.41 -0.81 -5.11
CA PHE A 192 4.97 -0.69 -5.34
C PHE A 192 4.60 0.20 -6.54
N GLY A 193 5.58 0.95 -7.05
CA GLY A 193 5.45 1.70 -8.28
C GLY A 193 5.65 0.83 -9.54
N ARG A 194 5.69 1.48 -10.69
CA ARG A 194 5.96 0.85 -11.98
C ARG A 194 7.47 0.74 -12.28
N LYS A 195 8.31 1.32 -11.42
CA LYS A 195 9.77 1.30 -11.52
C LYS A 195 10.34 0.02 -10.93
N CYS A 196 11.01 -0.77 -11.75
CA CYS A 196 11.57 -2.07 -11.41
C CYS A 196 13.10 -2.00 -11.33
N ARG A 197 13.72 -3.00 -10.71
CA ARG A 197 15.18 -3.17 -10.63
C ARG A 197 15.60 -4.55 -11.08
N ALA A 198 16.79 -4.62 -11.69
CA ALA A 198 17.45 -5.89 -12.01
C ALA A 198 18.90 -5.88 -11.54
N GLU A 199 19.41 -7.07 -11.23
CA GLU A 199 20.82 -7.31 -10.89
C GLU A 199 21.74 -7.03 -12.08
N PHE A 200 21.30 -7.36 -13.28
CA PHE A 200 21.96 -7.02 -14.54
C PHE A 200 20.95 -7.01 -15.69
N ALA A 201 21.36 -6.40 -16.80
CA ALA A 201 20.56 -6.36 -18.02
C ALA A 201 21.46 -6.39 -19.25
N ASP A 202 20.94 -6.91 -20.37
CA ASP A 202 21.59 -6.81 -21.66
C ASP A 202 21.00 -5.61 -22.42
N VAL A 203 21.84 -4.73 -22.92
CA VAL A 203 21.43 -3.54 -23.67
C VAL A 203 21.13 -3.94 -25.10
N LEU A 204 19.87 -3.82 -25.52
CA LEU A 204 19.44 -4.16 -26.88
C LEU A 204 19.56 -3.00 -27.85
N GLU A 205 19.19 -1.81 -27.38
CA GLU A 205 19.07 -0.62 -28.25
C GLU A 205 19.21 0.65 -27.42
N ILE A 206 19.80 1.69 -28.02
CA ILE A 206 19.87 3.04 -27.45
C ILE A 206 19.23 4.00 -28.45
N ILE A 207 18.26 4.78 -27.97
CA ILE A 207 17.50 5.71 -28.79
C ILE A 207 17.92 7.12 -28.45
N GLY A 208 18.46 7.84 -29.43
CA GLY A 208 18.86 9.23 -29.30
C GLY A 208 20.37 9.47 -29.10
N ALA A 209 21.19 8.40 -28.93
CA ALA A 209 22.65 8.53 -28.77
C ALA A 209 23.38 7.21 -29.13
N GLU A 210 24.71 7.25 -29.23
CA GLU A 210 25.54 6.05 -29.39
C GLU A 210 25.73 5.29 -28.08
N GLN A 211 25.70 5.99 -26.94
CA GLN A 211 25.74 5.42 -25.60
C GLN A 211 24.87 6.27 -24.66
N ALA A 212 24.49 5.70 -23.53
CA ALA A 212 23.69 6.38 -22.53
C ALA A 212 24.35 6.31 -21.15
N VAL A 213 24.14 7.34 -20.31
CA VAL A 213 24.64 7.39 -18.93
C VAL A 213 23.43 7.42 -17.98
N SER A 214 23.44 6.57 -16.97
CA SER A 214 22.38 6.51 -15.96
C SER A 214 22.13 7.86 -15.31
N SER A 215 20.88 8.29 -15.27
CA SER A 215 20.46 9.48 -14.51
C SER A 215 20.44 9.23 -13.00
N HIS A 216 20.38 7.95 -12.57
CA HIS A 216 20.27 7.58 -11.15
C HIS A 216 21.60 7.69 -10.40
N ASP A 217 22.68 7.11 -10.92
CA ASP A 217 24.00 7.10 -10.28
C ASP A 217 25.01 8.02 -10.98
N GLY A 218 24.71 8.45 -12.19
CA GLY A 218 25.52 9.36 -12.99
C GLY A 218 26.78 8.75 -13.58
N VAL A 219 27.06 7.45 -13.39
CA VAL A 219 28.30 6.75 -13.77
C VAL A 219 28.07 5.50 -14.61
N THR A 220 27.00 4.74 -14.40
CA THR A 220 26.73 3.53 -15.18
C THR A 220 26.50 3.89 -16.65
N VAL A 221 27.29 3.29 -17.54
CA VAL A 221 27.24 3.51 -18.99
C VAL A 221 26.56 2.32 -19.67
N TYR A 222 25.63 2.61 -20.57
CA TYR A 222 24.92 1.63 -21.39
C TYR A 222 25.46 1.71 -22.83
N ARG A 223 25.82 0.56 -23.43
CA ARG A 223 26.22 0.42 -24.83
C ARG A 223 25.46 -0.72 -25.47
N ALA A 224 24.95 -0.54 -26.66
CA ALA A 224 24.17 -1.56 -27.37
C ALA A 224 25.02 -2.82 -27.58
N GLY A 225 24.42 -3.99 -27.30
CA GLY A 225 25.08 -5.29 -27.37
C GLY A 225 25.89 -5.70 -26.12
N GLU A 226 26.05 -4.81 -25.14
CA GLU A 226 26.77 -5.11 -23.90
C GLU A 226 25.83 -5.48 -22.75
N ARG A 227 26.36 -6.29 -21.78
CA ARG A 227 25.72 -6.51 -20.49
C ARG A 227 26.11 -5.39 -19.53
N VAL A 228 25.13 -4.83 -18.85
CA VAL A 228 25.33 -3.84 -17.80
C VAL A 228 25.02 -4.44 -16.44
N THR A 229 25.90 -4.18 -15.49
CA THR A 229 25.77 -4.61 -14.08
C THR A 229 26.02 -3.39 -13.19
N PRO A 230 25.17 -3.10 -12.22
CA PRO A 230 25.40 -2.01 -11.27
C PRO A 230 26.46 -2.43 -10.25
N ASP A 231 27.04 -1.47 -9.53
CA ASP A 231 28.00 -1.73 -8.46
C ASP A 231 27.41 -2.59 -7.34
N LYS A 232 26.10 -2.44 -7.09
CA LYS A 232 25.34 -3.18 -6.07
C LYS A 232 23.95 -3.49 -6.60
N PHE A 233 23.36 -4.57 -6.08
CA PHE A 233 21.96 -4.90 -6.27
C PHE A 233 21.31 -5.21 -4.92
N ASP A 234 20.17 -4.59 -4.65
CA ASP A 234 19.36 -4.82 -3.46
C ASP A 234 18.01 -5.40 -3.87
N GLU A 235 17.67 -6.54 -3.30
CA GLU A 235 16.39 -7.23 -3.52
C GLU A 235 15.25 -6.64 -2.69
N ASN A 236 15.52 -5.69 -1.78
CA ASN A 236 14.51 -5.11 -0.93
C ASN A 236 13.42 -4.42 -1.76
N TRP A 237 12.35 -5.15 -2.01
CA TRP A 237 11.20 -4.70 -2.80
C TRP A 237 10.43 -3.53 -2.15
N GLN A 238 10.66 -3.27 -0.85
CA GLN A 238 10.05 -2.17 -0.11
C GLN A 238 10.75 -0.82 -0.34
N GLU A 239 11.91 -0.80 -0.98
CA GLU A 239 12.66 0.41 -1.27
C GLU A 239 12.73 0.69 -2.77
N GLU A 240 12.06 1.74 -3.24
CA GLU A 240 11.99 2.08 -4.67
C GLU A 240 13.33 2.51 -5.25
N CYS A 241 14.14 3.22 -4.48
CA CYS A 241 15.43 3.79 -4.91
C CYS A 241 16.65 2.96 -4.50
N ALA A 242 16.48 1.71 -4.05
CA ALA A 242 17.59 0.82 -3.71
C ALA A 242 18.48 0.52 -4.93
N PRO A 243 19.77 0.11 -4.72
CA PRO A 243 20.71 -0.16 -5.79
C PRO A 243 20.25 -1.22 -6.80
N GLY A 244 20.55 -1.02 -8.09
CA GLY A 244 20.22 -1.94 -9.18
C GLY A 244 20.05 -1.21 -10.52
N ILE A 245 19.86 -1.98 -11.60
CA ILE A 245 19.49 -1.42 -12.89
C ILE A 245 18.00 -1.10 -12.86
N HIS A 246 17.66 0.16 -12.70
CA HIS A 246 16.26 0.62 -12.73
C HIS A 246 15.69 0.63 -14.15
N PHE A 247 14.46 0.13 -14.31
CA PHE A 247 13.77 0.06 -15.60
C PHE A 247 12.25 0.10 -15.41
N PHE A 248 11.54 0.36 -16.50
CA PHE A 248 10.08 0.28 -16.62
C PHE A 248 9.69 -0.84 -17.59
N ILE A 249 8.47 -1.35 -17.50
CA ILE A 249 7.99 -2.43 -18.37
C ILE A 249 7.61 -1.89 -19.75
N THR A 250 7.14 -0.64 -19.85
CA THR A 250 6.81 -0.01 -21.12
C THR A 250 7.73 1.18 -21.43
N LYS A 251 7.85 1.50 -22.73
CA LYS A 251 8.63 2.63 -23.20
C LYS A 251 8.03 3.95 -22.75
N GLU A 252 6.70 4.05 -22.82
CA GLU A 252 5.92 5.23 -22.43
C GLU A 252 6.13 5.58 -20.96
N GLU A 253 6.22 4.58 -20.07
CA GLU A 253 6.53 4.79 -18.66
C GLU A 253 7.94 5.37 -18.48
N ALA A 254 8.92 4.86 -19.22
CA ALA A 254 10.28 5.37 -19.15
C ALA A 254 10.39 6.80 -19.72
N GLU A 255 9.70 7.10 -20.82
CA GLU A 255 9.71 8.43 -21.45
C GLU A 255 9.11 9.52 -20.56
N ASN A 256 8.07 9.15 -19.77
CA ASN A 256 7.34 10.09 -18.91
C ASN A 256 7.89 10.16 -17.46
N TYR A 257 8.93 9.42 -17.15
CA TYR A 257 9.64 9.47 -15.86
C TYR A 257 10.73 10.53 -15.90
#